data_bb93ae9f903438867ac97dd75f56ca04
#
_entry.id   bb93ae9f903438867ac97dd75f56ca04
#
_cell.length_a   1.000
_cell.length_b   1.000
_cell.length_c   1.000
_cell.angle_alpha   90.00
_cell.angle_beta   90.00
_cell.angle_gamma   90.00
#
_symmetry.space_group_name_H-M   'P 1'
#
loop_
_entity.id
_entity.type
_entity.pdbx_description
1 polymer ?
#
loop_
_entity_poly.entity_id
_entity_poly.type
_entity_poly.pdbx_seq_one_letter_code
_entity_poly.pdbx_strand_id
1 'polypeptide(L)'
;MNKEQLLGGLEEVADPRVISAMSHVPRELFLPEPLQSRAYDDTPLPIGRGQTISAPHMVAIMCTILDLQPGMNVLEVGGGSGYHAAVMAELVRPGGQVYSVERIAGLVEAARLNLARAGVENVTVIQSDGSLGLPEHAPYDRISVAATAPSIPEPLKQQLKIEGRMVIPVGEDYQELYLVTRKNGFFAERKMGVIFVPLIGEEGFKDRN
;
A
#
# COMPACT_ATOMS: atom_id res chain seq x y z
N MET A 1 -11.38 19.68 3.24
CA MET A 1 -10.72 19.50 4.56
C MET A 1 -9.25 19.88 4.42
N ASN A 2 -8.63 20.46 5.44
CA ASN A 2 -7.19 20.72 5.40
C ASN A 2 -6.38 19.56 6.02
N LYS A 3 -5.06 19.59 5.90
CA LYS A 3 -4.16 18.53 6.37
C LYS A 3 -4.25 18.29 7.88
N GLU A 4 -4.28 19.34 8.67
CA GLU A 4 -4.33 19.26 10.15
C GLU A 4 -5.64 18.62 10.61
N GLN A 5 -6.77 19.04 10.01
CA GLN A 5 -8.09 18.45 10.32
C GLN A 5 -8.16 16.97 9.96
N LEU A 6 -7.59 16.59 8.81
CA LEU A 6 -7.51 15.17 8.43
C LEU A 6 -6.70 14.38 9.45
N LEU A 7 -5.45 14.81 9.71
CA LEU A 7 -4.56 14.07 10.61
C LEU A 7 -5.12 13.95 12.02
N GLY A 8 -5.73 15.01 12.57
CA GLY A 8 -6.41 14.94 13.86
C GLY A 8 -7.58 13.96 13.88
N GLY A 9 -8.32 13.83 12.78
CA GLY A 9 -9.40 12.84 12.65
C GLY A 9 -8.91 11.37 12.56
N LEU A 10 -7.64 11.14 12.25
CA LEU A 10 -7.05 9.80 12.15
C LEU A 10 -6.47 9.27 13.48
N GLU A 11 -6.34 10.11 14.51
CA GLU A 11 -5.74 9.72 15.81
C GLU A 11 -6.46 8.56 16.50
N GLU A 12 -7.76 8.36 16.23
CA GLU A 12 -8.53 7.27 16.81
C GLU A 12 -8.28 5.91 16.12
N VAL A 13 -7.75 5.92 14.89
CA VAL A 13 -7.64 4.71 14.05
C VAL A 13 -6.20 4.38 13.67
N ALA A 14 -5.25 5.25 13.97
CA ALA A 14 -3.86 5.09 13.54
C ALA A 14 -2.85 5.33 14.66
N ASP A 15 -1.74 4.59 14.59
CA ASP A 15 -0.58 4.80 15.46
C ASP A 15 0.00 6.22 15.27
N PRO A 16 0.42 6.92 16.34
CA PRO A 16 1.03 8.25 16.25
C PRO A 16 2.22 8.34 15.28
N ARG A 17 3.01 7.29 15.13
CA ARG A 17 4.11 7.25 14.17
C ARG A 17 3.61 7.28 12.72
N VAL A 18 2.47 6.62 12.46
CA VAL A 18 1.83 6.65 11.13
C VAL A 18 1.31 8.05 10.83
N ILE A 19 0.66 8.70 11.80
CA ILE A 19 0.22 10.10 11.67
C ILE A 19 1.41 11.02 11.38
N SER A 20 2.50 10.86 12.13
CA SER A 20 3.74 11.61 11.89
C SER A 20 4.29 11.39 10.48
N ALA A 21 4.38 10.13 10.02
CA ALA A 21 4.84 9.83 8.66
C ALA A 21 3.94 10.46 7.58
N MET A 22 2.62 10.36 7.73
CA MET A 22 1.66 10.99 6.82
C MET A 22 1.76 12.53 6.84
N SER A 23 2.17 13.12 7.96
CA SER A 23 2.40 14.56 8.05
C SER A 23 3.61 15.02 7.24
N HIS A 24 4.63 14.18 7.08
CA HIS A 24 5.84 14.48 6.31
C HIS A 24 5.67 14.23 4.79
N VAL A 25 4.74 13.35 4.40
CA VAL A 25 4.51 13.03 2.98
C VAL A 25 3.44 13.94 2.38
N PRO A 26 3.78 14.83 1.43
CA PRO A 26 2.83 15.76 0.81
C PRO A 26 1.91 15.03 -0.19
N ARG A 27 0.73 14.59 0.27
CA ARG A 27 -0.20 13.77 -0.52
C ARG A 27 -0.64 14.43 -1.83
N GLU A 28 -0.70 15.75 -1.88
CA GLU A 28 -1.03 16.52 -3.09
C GLU A 28 -0.09 16.25 -4.27
N LEU A 29 1.18 15.91 -4.01
CA LEU A 29 2.15 15.59 -5.06
C LEU A 29 1.86 14.24 -5.74
N PHE A 30 1.01 13.42 -5.15
CA PHE A 30 0.62 12.09 -5.66
C PHE A 30 -0.72 12.09 -6.39
N LEU A 31 -1.27 13.27 -6.66
CA LEU A 31 -2.55 13.47 -7.34
C LEU A 31 -2.39 14.26 -8.63
N PRO A 32 -3.23 14.01 -9.63
CA PRO A 32 -3.37 14.89 -10.79
C PRO A 32 -3.70 16.32 -10.37
N GLU A 33 -3.17 17.32 -11.08
CA GLU A 33 -3.30 18.74 -10.75
C GLU A 33 -4.74 19.19 -10.40
N PRO A 34 -5.79 18.79 -11.14
CA PRO A 34 -7.16 19.20 -10.81
C PRO A 34 -7.69 18.67 -9.48
N LEU A 35 -7.05 17.64 -8.92
CA LEU A 35 -7.47 16.98 -7.67
C LEU A 35 -6.59 17.33 -6.46
N GLN A 36 -5.52 18.09 -6.64
CA GLN A 36 -4.58 18.45 -5.57
C GLN A 36 -5.25 19.24 -4.43
N SER A 37 -6.21 20.12 -4.76
CA SER A 37 -7.00 20.84 -3.75
C SER A 37 -7.85 19.95 -2.86
N ARG A 38 -8.09 18.70 -3.29
CA ARG A 38 -8.86 17.67 -2.57
C ARG A 38 -7.96 16.63 -1.90
N ALA A 39 -6.65 16.81 -1.89
CA ALA A 39 -5.68 15.84 -1.41
C ALA A 39 -5.95 15.37 0.05
N TYR A 40 -6.54 16.23 0.85
CA TYR A 40 -6.81 15.97 2.25
C TYR A 40 -8.30 15.65 2.56
N ASP A 41 -9.12 15.42 1.52
CA ASP A 41 -10.42 14.80 1.70
C ASP A 41 -10.23 13.32 2.05
N ASP A 42 -10.91 12.84 3.09
CA ASP A 42 -10.80 11.43 3.50
C ASP A 42 -11.65 10.50 2.63
N THR A 43 -11.27 10.43 1.37
CA THR A 43 -11.93 9.64 0.33
C THR A 43 -10.91 9.15 -0.71
N PRO A 44 -11.16 8.03 -1.40
CA PRO A 44 -10.35 7.66 -2.55
C PRO A 44 -10.55 8.67 -3.69
N LEU A 45 -9.48 9.00 -4.41
CA LEU A 45 -9.50 9.93 -5.54
C LEU A 45 -8.93 9.26 -6.80
N PRO A 46 -9.46 9.57 -8.00
CA PRO A 46 -8.98 8.96 -9.24
C PRO A 46 -7.55 9.43 -9.58
N ILE A 47 -6.72 8.48 -10.00
CA ILE A 47 -5.33 8.73 -10.48
C ILE A 47 -5.16 8.37 -11.96
N GLY A 48 -6.27 8.12 -12.66
CA GLY A 48 -6.27 7.67 -14.05
C GLY A 48 -6.26 6.14 -14.20
N ARG A 49 -6.43 5.67 -15.44
CA ARG A 49 -6.40 4.24 -15.78
C ARG A 49 -7.42 3.39 -14.99
N GLY A 50 -8.52 3.97 -14.53
CA GLY A 50 -9.52 3.29 -13.69
C GLY A 50 -9.04 3.01 -12.26
N GLN A 51 -7.92 3.58 -11.83
CA GLN A 51 -7.34 3.38 -10.50
C GLN A 51 -7.53 4.61 -9.61
N THR A 52 -7.41 4.39 -8.29
CA THR A 52 -7.54 5.44 -7.28
C THR A 52 -6.36 5.43 -6.31
N ILE A 53 -6.02 6.60 -5.78
CA ILE A 53 -5.26 6.69 -4.53
C ILE A 53 -6.21 6.36 -3.38
N SER A 54 -5.83 5.46 -2.51
CA SER A 54 -6.66 5.05 -1.35
C SER A 54 -6.99 6.24 -0.45
N ALA A 55 -8.15 6.19 0.22
CA ALA A 55 -8.49 7.17 1.23
C ALA A 55 -7.42 7.26 2.33
N PRO A 56 -7.13 8.44 2.87
CA PRO A 56 -6.14 8.61 3.93
C PRO A 56 -6.31 7.69 5.13
N HIS A 57 -7.55 7.51 5.64
CA HIS A 57 -7.81 6.60 6.76
C HIS A 57 -7.40 5.15 6.43
N MET A 58 -7.58 4.69 5.20
CA MET A 58 -7.23 3.33 4.80
C MET A 58 -5.71 3.13 4.79
N VAL A 59 -4.95 4.10 4.26
CA VAL A 59 -3.48 4.09 4.33
C VAL A 59 -3.01 4.06 5.80
N ALA A 60 -3.63 4.88 6.65
CA ALA A 60 -3.32 4.94 8.07
C ALA A 60 -3.57 3.61 8.79
N ILE A 61 -4.74 2.99 8.56
CA ILE A 61 -5.10 1.68 9.13
C ILE A 61 -4.15 0.58 8.66
N MET A 62 -3.87 0.49 7.34
CA MET A 62 -2.99 -0.56 6.81
C MET A 62 -1.56 -0.42 7.35
N CYS A 63 -1.01 0.78 7.40
CA CYS A 63 0.31 1.03 8.00
C CYS A 63 0.35 0.68 9.49
N THR A 64 -0.72 1.00 10.24
CA THR A 64 -0.83 0.66 11.67
C THR A 64 -0.89 -0.85 11.90
N ILE A 65 -1.70 -1.59 11.13
CA ILE A 65 -1.81 -3.05 11.23
C ILE A 65 -0.49 -3.73 10.87
N LEU A 66 0.23 -3.21 9.87
CA LEU A 66 1.54 -3.73 9.46
C LEU A 66 2.60 -3.52 10.54
N ASP A 67 2.46 -2.52 11.42
CA ASP A 67 3.44 -2.22 12.47
C ASP A 67 4.86 -2.11 11.89
N LEU A 68 5.00 -1.17 10.95
CA LEU A 68 6.25 -0.91 10.24
C LEU A 68 7.32 -0.34 11.19
N GLN A 69 8.55 -0.86 11.11
CA GLN A 69 9.66 -0.44 11.96
C GLN A 69 10.88 -0.03 11.11
N PRO A 70 11.76 0.84 11.63
CA PRO A 70 13.02 1.19 10.96
C PRO A 70 13.82 -0.04 10.53
N GLY A 71 14.43 0.04 9.35
CA GLY A 71 15.28 -1.02 8.79
C GLY A 71 14.51 -2.16 8.09
N MET A 72 13.18 -2.14 8.07
CA MET A 72 12.39 -3.21 7.45
C MET A 72 12.46 -3.19 5.92
N ASN A 73 12.41 -4.41 5.34
CA ASN A 73 12.25 -4.67 3.92
C ASN A 73 10.76 -4.90 3.62
N VAL A 74 10.15 -4.05 2.79
CA VAL A 74 8.71 -4.02 2.55
C VAL A 74 8.39 -4.23 1.08
N LEU A 75 7.37 -5.05 0.79
CA LEU A 75 6.74 -5.14 -0.53
C LEU A 75 5.40 -4.43 -0.50
N GLU A 76 5.17 -3.57 -1.48
CA GLU A 76 3.85 -3.06 -1.84
C GLU A 76 3.39 -3.69 -3.15
N VAL A 77 2.15 -4.17 -3.18
CA VAL A 77 1.46 -4.66 -4.38
C VAL A 77 0.31 -3.71 -4.72
N GLY A 78 0.35 -3.13 -5.92
CA GLY A 78 -0.58 -2.09 -6.36
C GLY A 78 -0.10 -0.68 -5.97
N GLY A 79 1.08 -0.29 -6.47
CA GLY A 79 1.75 0.98 -6.13
C GLY A 79 0.97 2.24 -6.50
N GLY A 80 0.17 2.18 -7.57
CA GLY A 80 -0.68 3.27 -8.01
C GLY A 80 0.08 4.57 -8.21
N SER A 81 -0.24 5.59 -7.40
CA SER A 81 0.44 6.90 -7.44
C SER A 81 1.78 6.95 -6.71
N GLY A 82 2.12 5.93 -5.90
CA GLY A 82 3.29 5.89 -5.03
C GLY A 82 3.09 6.51 -3.63
N TYR A 83 1.89 7.00 -3.29
CA TYR A 83 1.66 7.67 -2.00
C TYR A 83 1.79 6.71 -0.81
N HIS A 84 1.18 5.53 -0.86
CA HIS A 84 1.27 4.56 0.22
C HIS A 84 2.71 4.06 0.39
N ALA A 85 3.41 3.79 -0.72
CA ALA A 85 4.84 3.49 -0.69
C ALA A 85 5.67 4.59 0.00
N ALA A 86 5.38 5.87 -0.27
CA ALA A 86 6.06 6.99 0.36
C ALA A 86 5.84 7.05 1.88
N VAL A 87 4.60 6.80 2.35
CA VAL A 87 4.29 6.74 3.79
C VAL A 87 5.01 5.57 4.45
N MET A 88 4.99 4.38 3.83
CA MET A 88 5.73 3.22 4.33
C MET A 88 7.25 3.47 4.35
N ALA A 89 7.77 4.12 3.33
CA ALA A 89 9.18 4.48 3.23
C ALA A 89 9.64 5.40 4.36
N GLU A 90 8.81 6.37 4.75
CA GLU A 90 9.06 7.22 5.91
C GLU A 90 9.08 6.42 7.22
N LEU A 91 8.14 5.47 7.40
CA LEU A 91 8.03 4.64 8.59
C LEU A 91 9.20 3.66 8.77
N VAL A 92 9.82 3.20 7.69
CA VAL A 92 10.94 2.25 7.75
C VAL A 92 12.31 2.93 7.78
N ARG A 93 12.38 4.24 7.72
CA ARG A 93 13.64 4.98 7.94
C ARG A 93 14.08 4.93 9.40
N PRO A 94 15.43 4.92 9.65
CA PRO A 94 16.52 4.75 8.69
C PRO A 94 16.73 3.28 8.29
N GLY A 95 17.32 3.08 7.12
CA GLY A 95 17.87 1.77 6.69
C GLY A 95 16.85 0.81 6.08
N GLY A 96 15.55 1.13 6.09
CA GLY A 96 14.51 0.32 5.45
C GLY A 96 14.31 0.66 3.98
N GLN A 97 13.76 -0.29 3.23
CA GLN A 97 13.50 -0.22 1.79
C GLN A 97 12.06 -0.66 1.48
N VAL A 98 11.41 0.02 0.54
CA VAL A 98 10.12 -0.37 -0.02
C VAL A 98 10.29 -0.73 -1.50
N TYR A 99 9.82 -1.91 -1.88
CA TYR A 99 9.64 -2.33 -3.26
C TYR A 99 8.17 -2.24 -3.60
N SER A 100 7.83 -1.39 -4.55
CA SER A 100 6.44 -1.15 -4.97
C SER A 100 6.23 -1.72 -6.37
N VAL A 101 5.30 -2.68 -6.47
CA VAL A 101 4.97 -3.35 -7.74
C VAL A 101 3.67 -2.79 -8.28
N GLU A 102 3.69 -2.35 -9.53
CA GLU A 102 2.53 -1.84 -10.26
C GLU A 102 2.49 -2.45 -11.67
N ARG A 103 1.33 -2.93 -12.11
CA ARG A 103 1.18 -3.58 -13.44
C ARG A 103 1.05 -2.56 -14.59
N ILE A 104 0.53 -1.38 -14.31
CA ILE A 104 0.18 -0.38 -15.32
C ILE A 104 1.38 0.55 -15.57
N ALA A 105 2.04 0.42 -16.72
CA ALA A 105 3.26 1.18 -17.07
C ALA A 105 3.14 2.69 -16.83
N GLY A 106 2.01 3.30 -17.24
CA GLY A 106 1.81 4.74 -17.04
C GLY A 106 1.69 5.16 -15.57
N LEU A 107 1.25 4.26 -14.67
CA LEU A 107 1.24 4.50 -13.22
C LEU A 107 2.63 4.29 -12.61
N VAL A 108 3.41 3.33 -13.11
CA VAL A 108 4.82 3.15 -12.71
C VAL A 108 5.62 4.42 -12.95
N GLU A 109 5.48 5.02 -14.14
CA GLU A 109 6.16 6.27 -14.48
C GLU A 109 5.69 7.44 -13.59
N ALA A 110 4.36 7.56 -13.42
CA ALA A 110 3.78 8.59 -12.55
C ALA A 110 4.26 8.44 -11.09
N ALA A 111 4.26 7.23 -10.54
CA ALA A 111 4.73 6.96 -9.19
C ALA A 111 6.20 7.35 -9.00
N ARG A 112 7.08 6.98 -9.94
CA ARG A 112 8.50 7.37 -9.91
C ARG A 112 8.69 8.88 -9.89
N LEU A 113 7.93 9.61 -10.74
CA LEU A 113 7.98 11.07 -10.77
C LEU A 113 7.46 11.70 -9.48
N ASN A 114 6.37 11.19 -8.94
CA ASN A 114 5.78 11.69 -7.69
C ASN A 114 6.72 11.47 -6.51
N LEU A 115 7.31 10.28 -6.40
CA LEU A 115 8.29 9.96 -5.35
C LEU A 115 9.53 10.85 -5.44
N ALA A 116 10.06 11.08 -6.65
CA ALA A 116 11.18 11.98 -6.85
C ALA A 116 10.83 13.44 -6.44
N ARG A 117 9.65 13.94 -6.80
CA ARG A 117 9.17 15.27 -6.39
C ARG A 117 8.98 15.37 -4.87
N ALA A 118 8.58 14.29 -4.22
CA ALA A 118 8.41 14.23 -2.77
C ALA A 118 9.74 14.00 -2.02
N GLY A 119 10.88 13.84 -2.72
CA GLY A 119 12.19 13.59 -2.11
C GLY A 119 12.30 12.21 -1.43
N VAL A 120 11.54 11.22 -1.90
CA VAL A 120 11.55 9.86 -1.35
C VAL A 120 12.56 9.00 -2.13
N GLU A 121 13.61 8.53 -1.47
CA GLU A 121 14.74 7.84 -2.09
C GLU A 121 14.76 6.32 -1.83
N ASN A 122 14.08 5.85 -0.77
CA ASN A 122 14.07 4.45 -0.35
C ASN A 122 12.81 3.70 -0.83
N VAL A 123 12.35 4.03 -2.04
CA VAL A 123 11.30 3.29 -2.77
C VAL A 123 11.81 2.92 -4.16
N THR A 124 11.68 1.64 -4.51
CA THR A 124 11.93 1.15 -5.87
C THR A 124 10.61 0.72 -6.50
N VAL A 125 10.19 1.41 -7.56
CA VAL A 125 8.94 1.07 -8.29
C VAL A 125 9.27 0.17 -9.47
N ILE A 126 8.61 -0.98 -9.54
CA ILE A 126 8.85 -2.04 -10.52
C ILE A 126 7.55 -2.36 -11.25
N GLN A 127 7.63 -2.44 -12.59
CA GLN A 127 6.51 -2.90 -13.40
C GLN A 127 6.49 -4.43 -13.42
N SER A 128 5.48 -5.04 -12.78
CA SER A 128 5.31 -6.49 -12.76
C SER A 128 3.89 -6.89 -12.38
N ASP A 129 3.58 -8.19 -12.50
CA ASP A 129 2.39 -8.79 -11.91
C ASP A 129 2.57 -8.93 -10.40
N GLY A 130 1.93 -8.04 -9.65
CA GLY A 130 2.03 -8.02 -8.18
C GLY A 130 1.42 -9.23 -7.50
N SER A 131 0.54 -10.00 -8.15
CA SER A 131 -0.04 -11.23 -7.57
C SER A 131 1.00 -12.33 -7.34
N LEU A 132 2.11 -12.27 -8.08
CA LEU A 132 3.28 -13.15 -7.93
C LEU A 132 4.30 -12.62 -6.91
N GLY A 133 4.10 -11.39 -6.43
CA GLY A 133 5.07 -10.70 -5.57
C GLY A 133 6.32 -10.26 -6.34
N LEU A 134 7.45 -10.26 -5.65
CA LEU A 134 8.75 -9.89 -6.20
C LEU A 134 9.84 -10.73 -5.55
N PRO A 135 10.02 -11.99 -5.98
CA PRO A 135 10.86 -12.98 -5.31
C PRO A 135 12.34 -12.60 -5.27
N GLU A 136 12.84 -11.81 -6.25
CA GLU A 136 14.24 -11.37 -6.32
C GLU A 136 14.67 -10.45 -5.16
N HIS A 137 13.73 -9.86 -4.45
CA HIS A 137 13.99 -9.00 -3.28
C HIS A 137 13.44 -9.59 -1.97
N ALA A 138 12.84 -10.80 -2.03
CA ALA A 138 12.36 -11.51 -0.84
C ALA A 138 13.53 -12.03 0.01
N PRO A 139 13.32 -12.32 1.31
CA PRO A 139 12.05 -12.26 2.02
C PRO A 139 11.75 -10.86 2.59
N TYR A 140 10.44 -10.58 2.75
CA TYR A 140 9.95 -9.29 3.26
C TYR A 140 9.54 -9.36 4.73
N ASP A 141 9.83 -8.31 5.48
CA ASP A 141 9.34 -8.12 6.83
C ASP A 141 7.83 -7.80 6.82
N ARG A 142 7.40 -7.02 5.81
CA ARG A 142 6.02 -6.60 5.64
C ARG A 142 5.60 -6.64 4.18
N ILE A 143 4.34 -7.01 3.93
CA ILE A 143 3.72 -6.93 2.61
C ILE A 143 2.40 -6.16 2.72
N SER A 144 2.23 -5.13 1.91
CA SER A 144 0.99 -4.38 1.78
C SER A 144 0.38 -4.63 0.40
N VAL A 145 -0.86 -5.11 0.35
CA VAL A 145 -1.58 -5.32 -0.91
C VAL A 145 -2.71 -4.31 -1.01
N ALA A 146 -2.61 -3.37 -1.95
CA ALA A 146 -3.56 -2.29 -2.17
C ALA A 146 -4.59 -2.61 -3.28
N ALA A 147 -4.92 -3.88 -3.45
CA ALA A 147 -5.93 -4.40 -4.37
C ALA A 147 -6.55 -5.67 -3.79
N THR A 148 -7.84 -5.93 -4.07
CA THR A 148 -8.52 -7.12 -3.56
C THR A 148 -8.21 -8.35 -4.40
N ALA A 149 -7.89 -9.47 -3.74
CA ALA A 149 -7.64 -10.77 -4.38
C ALA A 149 -8.83 -11.71 -4.18
N PRO A 150 -9.04 -12.71 -5.06
CA PRO A 150 -10.09 -13.73 -4.85
C PRO A 150 -9.79 -14.64 -3.66
N SER A 151 -8.51 -14.82 -3.36
CA SER A 151 -7.97 -15.54 -2.20
C SER A 151 -6.58 -14.99 -1.88
N ILE A 152 -6.01 -15.36 -0.74
CA ILE A 152 -4.66 -14.92 -0.36
C ILE A 152 -3.64 -15.63 -1.27
N PRO A 153 -2.90 -14.91 -2.16
CA PRO A 153 -1.96 -15.51 -3.10
C PRO A 153 -0.83 -16.26 -2.39
N GLU A 154 -0.60 -17.51 -2.80
CA GLU A 154 0.45 -18.34 -2.19
C GLU A 154 1.85 -17.75 -2.37
N PRO A 155 2.23 -17.19 -3.55
CA PRO A 155 3.53 -16.56 -3.73
C PRO A 155 3.82 -15.44 -2.73
N LEU A 156 2.81 -14.62 -2.37
CA LEU A 156 2.98 -13.54 -1.40
C LEU A 156 3.24 -14.08 0.02
N LYS A 157 2.52 -15.15 0.41
CA LYS A 157 2.76 -15.80 1.71
C LYS A 157 4.18 -16.34 1.81
N GLN A 158 4.67 -17.01 0.77
CA GLN A 158 6.00 -17.62 0.76
C GLN A 158 7.13 -16.58 0.82
N GLN A 159 6.89 -15.36 0.34
CA GLN A 159 7.83 -14.25 0.38
C GLN A 159 7.88 -13.50 1.72
N LEU A 160 7.00 -13.81 2.68
CA LEU A 160 7.10 -13.26 4.04
C LEU A 160 8.27 -13.89 4.81
N LYS A 161 8.97 -13.09 5.61
CA LYS A 161 9.86 -13.59 6.68
C LYS A 161 9.06 -14.34 7.76
N ILE A 162 9.73 -15.17 8.54
CA ILE A 162 9.19 -15.62 9.84
C ILE A 162 8.93 -14.38 10.70
N GLU A 163 7.81 -14.34 11.42
CA GLU A 163 7.25 -13.17 12.12
C GLU A 163 6.88 -12.00 11.20
N GLY A 164 6.95 -12.20 9.88
CA GLY A 164 6.49 -11.22 8.89
C GLY A 164 4.97 -11.09 8.88
N ARG A 165 4.48 -9.92 8.44
CA ARG A 165 3.05 -9.59 8.35
C ARG A 165 2.69 -9.13 6.96
N MET A 166 1.49 -9.52 6.50
CA MET A 166 0.90 -9.00 5.27
C MET A 166 -0.50 -8.50 5.57
N VAL A 167 -0.86 -7.34 5.03
CA VAL A 167 -2.25 -6.88 4.94
C VAL A 167 -2.72 -7.02 3.51
N ILE A 168 -3.91 -7.62 3.33
CA ILE A 168 -4.47 -7.91 2.02
C ILE A 168 -6.00 -7.87 2.06
N PRO A 169 -6.67 -7.12 1.15
CA PRO A 169 -8.08 -7.27 0.90
C PRO A 169 -8.38 -8.58 0.17
N VAL A 170 -9.40 -9.32 0.60
CA VAL A 170 -9.83 -10.57 -0.04
C VAL A 170 -11.35 -10.55 -0.24
N GLY A 171 -11.79 -10.96 -1.40
CA GLY A 171 -13.21 -11.08 -1.76
C GLY A 171 -13.54 -10.41 -3.08
N GLU A 172 -14.69 -10.76 -3.66
CA GLU A 172 -15.22 -10.17 -4.90
C GLU A 172 -16.33 -9.17 -4.56
N ASP A 173 -17.52 -9.63 -4.22
CA ASP A 173 -18.69 -8.77 -3.88
C ASP A 173 -18.57 -8.19 -2.45
N TYR A 174 -18.07 -8.99 -1.52
CA TYR A 174 -17.77 -8.59 -0.16
C TYR A 174 -16.28 -8.74 0.09
N GLN A 175 -15.62 -7.61 0.33
CA GLN A 175 -14.17 -7.58 0.55
C GLN A 175 -13.87 -7.34 2.02
N GLU A 176 -12.94 -8.11 2.54
CA GLU A 176 -12.48 -8.01 3.91
C GLU A 176 -10.96 -7.87 3.96
N LEU A 177 -10.48 -6.97 4.80
CA LEU A 177 -9.05 -6.81 5.05
C LEU A 177 -8.58 -7.91 6.00
N TYR A 178 -7.57 -8.66 5.57
CA TYR A 178 -6.92 -9.68 6.38
C TYR A 178 -5.52 -9.24 6.80
N LEU A 179 -5.17 -9.54 8.05
CA LEU A 179 -3.79 -9.60 8.51
C LEU A 179 -3.32 -11.05 8.44
N VAL A 180 -2.31 -11.32 7.63
CA VAL A 180 -1.64 -12.62 7.55
C VAL A 180 -0.30 -12.52 8.27
N THR A 181 -0.05 -13.43 9.20
CA THR A 181 1.23 -13.54 9.93
C THR A 181 1.87 -14.89 9.64
N ARG A 182 3.17 -14.90 9.34
CA ARG A 182 3.96 -16.12 9.19
C ARG A 182 4.66 -16.44 10.52
N LYS A 183 4.35 -17.60 11.10
CA LYS A 183 5.05 -18.21 12.26
C LYS A 183 5.57 -19.57 11.85
N ASN A 184 5.21 -20.63 12.59
CA ASN A 184 5.41 -22.04 12.16
C ASN A 184 4.46 -22.44 11.02
N GLY A 185 3.57 -21.55 10.59
CA GLY A 185 2.59 -21.63 9.52
C GLY A 185 2.05 -20.24 9.23
N PHE A 186 1.00 -20.14 8.42
CA PHE A 186 0.34 -18.88 8.09
C PHE A 186 -0.98 -18.77 8.85
N PHE A 187 -1.16 -17.63 9.53
CA PHE A 187 -2.36 -17.31 10.29
C PHE A 187 -3.01 -16.09 9.68
N ALA A 188 -4.26 -16.20 9.24
CA ALA A 188 -5.03 -15.11 8.68
C ALA A 188 -6.11 -14.66 9.67
N GLU A 189 -6.10 -13.39 10.02
CA GLU A 189 -7.08 -12.76 10.91
C GLU A 189 -7.86 -11.70 10.13
N ARG A 190 -9.19 -11.80 10.14
CA ARG A 190 -10.08 -10.80 9.56
C ARG A 190 -10.09 -9.52 10.42
N LYS A 191 -9.92 -8.37 9.79
CA LYS A 191 -9.88 -7.07 10.48
C LYS A 191 -11.16 -6.27 10.27
N MET A 192 -11.54 -5.97 9.02
CA MET A 192 -12.69 -5.11 8.71
C MET A 192 -13.15 -5.29 7.27
N GLY A 193 -14.38 -4.86 6.96
CA GLY A 193 -14.87 -4.73 5.60
C GLY A 193 -14.21 -3.54 4.88
N VAL A 194 -13.89 -3.72 3.59
CA VAL A 194 -13.19 -2.72 2.77
C VAL A 194 -13.72 -2.75 1.33
N ILE A 195 -13.32 -1.75 0.53
CA ILE A 195 -13.55 -1.70 -0.92
C ILE A 195 -12.26 -1.30 -1.61
N PHE A 196 -11.72 -2.20 -2.42
CA PHE A 196 -10.52 -1.99 -3.23
C PHE A 196 -10.78 -2.35 -4.70
N VAL A 197 -9.95 -1.82 -5.58
CA VAL A 197 -9.86 -2.26 -6.98
C VAL A 197 -9.36 -3.70 -7.03
N PRO A 198 -9.71 -4.50 -8.07
CA PRO A 198 -9.28 -5.89 -8.17
C PRO A 198 -7.77 -6.01 -8.42
N LEU A 199 -7.14 -6.97 -7.76
CA LEU A 199 -5.79 -7.44 -8.05
C LEU A 199 -5.85 -8.28 -9.34
N ILE A 200 -5.43 -7.71 -10.45
CA ILE A 200 -5.40 -8.41 -11.74
C ILE A 200 -4.02 -9.04 -11.92
N GLY A 201 -3.99 -10.35 -12.16
CA GLY A 201 -2.75 -11.11 -12.35
C GLY A 201 -2.96 -12.61 -12.36
N GLU A 202 -1.87 -13.35 -12.40
CA GLU A 202 -1.88 -14.81 -12.48
C GLU A 202 -2.57 -15.44 -11.28
N GLU A 203 -2.24 -14.98 -10.06
CA GLU A 203 -2.82 -15.39 -8.78
C GLU A 203 -3.93 -14.44 -8.28
N GLY A 204 -4.37 -13.52 -9.14
CA GLY A 204 -5.44 -12.57 -8.89
C GLY A 204 -6.69 -12.86 -9.72
N PHE A 205 -7.52 -11.84 -9.90
CA PHE A 205 -8.61 -11.88 -10.85
C PHE A 205 -8.08 -11.86 -12.28
N LYS A 206 -8.80 -12.50 -13.19
CA LYS A 206 -8.47 -12.44 -14.63
C LYS A 206 -8.93 -11.10 -15.21
N ASP A 207 -8.15 -10.55 -16.14
CA ASP A 207 -8.52 -9.32 -16.86
C ASP A 207 -9.83 -9.61 -17.61
N ARG A 208 -10.88 -8.89 -17.28
CA ARG A 208 -12.16 -8.96 -18.00
C ARG A 208 -12.11 -7.92 -19.12
N ASN A 209 -11.41 -8.23 -20.23
CA ASN A 209 -11.50 -7.48 -21.48
C ASN A 209 -12.84 -7.72 -22.16
#